data_4b7867359c69933ce4fd6c8dc4344bd3
#
_entry.id   4b7867359c69933ce4fd6c8dc4344bd3
#
_cell.length_a   1.000
_cell.length_b   1.000
_cell.length_c   1.000
_cell.angle_alpha   90.00
_cell.angle_beta   90.00
_cell.angle_gamma   90.00
#
_symmetry.space_group_name_H-M   'P 1'
#
loop_
_entity.id
_entity.type
_entity.pdbx_description
1 polymer ?
#
loop_
_entity_poly.entity_id
_entity_poly.type
_entity_poly.pdbx_seq_one_letter_code
_entity_poly.pdbx_strand_id
1 'polypeptide(L)'
;MELKNKYQYTYFIYPYIINEKKYDKYIARLLKNKKCSMRFFEREKDLEIYQHFLPFMKKYMFANFQYNKERQEKLKEFNLDMQASMLAQNDCNVFEYELGENVQGKTDAENGIFFKIQKIEIICFKAGICFICIKTNIESSNKFEDVLNFNYKFRDINSDLTNLKEYENIKIQTNDLEDVKMISEVIRDITGTDIKKDLLDININRFFTYSYVCLEQEYWNEQRDFSNLENDFLKFVNVLPSNYNSVFDKKHIDTNFNVFSKWGYIKNGFSKFGSTLLSSGTDTYNYTKLPYIYENEYLYTYIFVLYQKIYLKKLLIEFKDARNAKKVRKDFMNF
;
A
#
# COMPACT_ATOMS: atom_id res chain seq x y z
N MET A 1 -8.93 -27.13 10.08
CA MET A 1 -7.59 -27.08 10.70
C MET A 1 -7.26 -25.62 10.92
N GLU A 2 -6.92 -25.22 12.13
CA GLU A 2 -6.61 -23.81 12.44
C GLU A 2 -5.19 -23.50 12.01
N LEU A 3 -5.03 -22.68 10.96
CA LEU A 3 -3.72 -22.27 10.45
C LEU A 3 -3.14 -21.15 11.30
N LYS A 4 -1.88 -21.27 11.70
CA LYS A 4 -1.16 -20.28 12.50
C LYS A 4 -0.07 -19.59 11.69
N ASN A 5 0.09 -18.30 11.93
CA ASN A 5 1.10 -17.46 11.30
C ASN A 5 2.33 -17.37 12.19
N LYS A 6 3.51 -17.55 11.60
CA LYS A 6 4.79 -17.26 12.21
C LYS A 6 5.17 -15.78 12.09
N TYR A 7 4.77 -15.17 10.98
CA TYR A 7 5.00 -13.77 10.69
C TYR A 7 3.93 -13.23 9.73
N GLN A 8 3.51 -11.98 9.92
CA GLN A 8 2.52 -11.35 9.03
C GLN A 8 2.58 -9.83 9.10
N TYR A 9 2.23 -9.17 8.01
CA TYR A 9 1.85 -7.76 7.92
C TYR A 9 1.00 -7.52 6.68
N THR A 10 0.26 -6.41 6.70
CA THR A 10 -0.49 -5.93 5.53
C THR A 10 -0.29 -4.43 5.36
N TYR A 11 0.02 -4.02 4.13
CA TYR A 11 -0.11 -2.64 3.69
C TYR A 11 -1.49 -2.41 3.09
N PHE A 12 -2.16 -1.37 3.55
CA PHE A 12 -3.37 -0.83 2.95
C PHE A 12 -3.01 0.41 2.16
N ILE A 13 -3.25 0.36 0.85
CA ILE A 13 -2.78 1.36 -0.10
C ILE A 13 -3.97 2.12 -0.65
N TYR A 14 -4.07 3.41 -0.34
CA TYR A 14 -5.13 4.30 -0.81
C TYR A 14 -4.62 5.23 -1.91
N PRO A 15 -5.06 5.05 -3.17
CA PRO A 15 -4.74 5.97 -4.25
C PRO A 15 -5.64 7.21 -4.19
N TYR A 16 -5.08 8.38 -4.48
CA TYR A 16 -5.84 9.61 -4.66
C TYR A 16 -5.19 10.51 -5.70
N ILE A 17 -5.99 11.44 -6.24
CA ILE A 17 -5.53 12.33 -7.30
C ILE A 17 -5.63 13.77 -6.83
N ILE A 18 -4.56 14.49 -7.01
CA ILE A 18 -4.46 15.94 -6.82
C ILE A 18 -4.36 16.66 -8.16
N ASN A 19 -4.54 17.98 -8.14
CA ASN A 19 -4.33 18.78 -9.34
C ASN A 19 -2.82 18.90 -9.63
N GLU A 20 -2.35 18.32 -10.75
CA GLU A 20 -0.93 18.37 -11.14
C GLU A 20 -0.36 19.80 -11.24
N LYS A 21 -1.19 20.78 -11.65
CA LYS A 21 -0.79 22.18 -11.71
C LYS A 21 -0.60 22.84 -10.34
N LYS A 22 -1.03 22.18 -9.27
CA LYS A 22 -0.90 22.60 -7.88
C LYS A 22 -0.03 21.63 -7.07
N TYR A 23 0.78 20.83 -7.76
CA TYR A 23 1.62 19.83 -7.11
C TYR A 23 2.58 20.43 -6.10
N ASP A 24 3.24 21.56 -6.46
CA ASP A 24 4.09 22.36 -5.57
C ASP A 24 3.38 22.81 -4.31
N LYS A 25 2.15 23.30 -4.43
CA LYS A 25 1.31 23.71 -3.29
C LYS A 25 0.94 22.53 -2.40
N TYR A 26 0.71 21.35 -3.00
CA TYR A 26 0.43 20.16 -2.24
C TYR A 26 1.68 19.69 -1.46
N ILE A 27 2.85 19.68 -2.08
CA ILE A 27 4.12 19.39 -1.39
C ILE A 27 4.36 20.39 -0.25
N ALA A 28 4.15 21.69 -0.48
CA ALA A 28 4.25 22.71 0.56
C ALA A 28 3.30 22.46 1.74
N ARG A 29 2.09 21.97 1.46
CA ARG A 29 1.13 21.61 2.49
C ARG A 29 1.62 20.43 3.33
N LEU A 30 2.16 19.37 2.71
CA LEU A 30 2.74 18.25 3.43
C LEU A 30 3.91 18.69 4.32
N LEU A 31 4.80 19.53 3.80
CA LEU A 31 5.93 20.07 4.57
C LEU A 31 5.50 20.97 5.75
N LYS A 32 4.37 21.67 5.63
CA LYS A 32 3.79 22.49 6.72
C LYS A 32 3.11 21.64 7.79
N ASN A 33 2.76 20.41 7.48
CA ASN A 33 2.15 19.49 8.44
C ASN A 33 3.24 18.91 9.35
N LYS A 34 3.19 19.24 10.64
CA LYS A 34 4.18 18.80 11.63
C LYS A 34 4.26 17.27 11.79
N LYS A 35 3.23 16.54 11.34
CA LYS A 35 3.20 15.08 11.33
C LYS A 35 3.83 14.46 10.09
N CYS A 36 4.13 15.28 9.06
CA CYS A 36 4.75 14.80 7.83
C CYS A 36 6.23 15.16 7.82
N SER A 37 7.06 14.17 7.56
CA SER A 37 8.48 14.34 7.30
C SER A 37 8.83 13.79 5.92
N MET A 38 9.76 14.47 5.22
CA MET A 38 10.26 13.96 3.95
C MET A 38 11.15 12.75 4.19
N ARG A 39 10.86 11.61 3.52
CA ARG A 39 11.75 10.47 3.51
C ARG A 39 12.84 10.67 2.45
N PHE A 40 14.08 10.70 2.90
CA PHE A 40 15.23 10.67 2.03
C PHE A 40 15.77 9.24 1.92
N PHE A 41 15.93 8.77 0.68
CA PHE A 41 16.55 7.49 0.42
C PHE A 41 18.07 7.69 0.40
N GLU A 42 18.77 7.00 1.29
CA GLU A 42 20.23 7.02 1.40
C GLU A 42 20.79 5.72 0.84
N ARG A 43 21.76 5.84 -0.08
CA ARG A 43 22.36 4.65 -0.73
C ARG A 43 22.88 3.60 0.27
N GLU A 44 23.45 4.05 1.38
CA GLU A 44 24.04 3.16 2.39
C GLU A 44 22.98 2.43 3.22
N LYS A 45 21.85 3.10 3.52
CA LYS A 45 20.77 2.56 4.34
C LYS A 45 19.74 1.77 3.52
N ASP A 46 19.50 2.22 2.29
CA ASP A 46 18.49 1.64 1.40
C ASP A 46 19.16 0.87 0.24
N LEU A 47 20.29 0.20 0.52
CA LEU A 47 21.11 -0.45 -0.49
C LEU A 47 20.35 -1.49 -1.30
N GLU A 48 19.45 -2.24 -0.68
CA GLU A 48 18.66 -3.29 -1.33
C GLU A 48 17.68 -2.67 -2.33
N ILE A 49 16.95 -1.62 -1.94
CA ILE A 49 16.11 -0.85 -2.86
C ILE A 49 16.95 -0.30 -4.00
N TYR A 50 18.14 0.23 -3.68
CA TYR A 50 19.03 0.79 -4.69
C TYR A 50 19.52 -0.25 -5.70
N GLN A 51 19.80 -1.48 -5.28
CA GLN A 51 20.30 -2.55 -6.15
C GLN A 51 19.19 -3.18 -6.99
N HIS A 52 18.00 -3.30 -6.46
CA HIS A 52 16.87 -3.97 -7.11
C HIS A 52 16.40 -3.23 -8.37
N PHE A 53 16.34 -1.91 -8.34
CA PHE A 53 15.77 -1.14 -9.44
C PHE A 53 16.79 -0.77 -10.53
N LEU A 54 16.34 -0.78 -11.78
CA LEU A 54 17.13 -0.27 -12.91
C LEU A 54 17.42 1.23 -12.75
N PRO A 55 18.52 1.76 -13.31
CA PRO A 55 18.94 3.14 -13.09
C PRO A 55 17.87 4.20 -13.41
N PHE A 56 17.08 4.00 -14.48
CA PHE A 56 16.00 4.92 -14.85
C PHE A 56 14.86 4.90 -13.85
N MET A 57 14.51 3.70 -13.32
CA MET A 57 13.49 3.55 -12.29
C MET A 57 13.92 4.20 -10.98
N LYS A 58 15.19 4.04 -10.60
CA LYS A 58 15.76 4.71 -9.42
C LYS A 58 15.62 6.22 -9.53
N LYS A 59 15.98 6.78 -10.69
CA LYS A 59 15.87 8.21 -10.94
C LYS A 59 14.43 8.70 -10.86
N TYR A 60 13.49 7.91 -11.35
CA TYR A 60 12.07 8.26 -11.39
C TYR A 60 11.40 8.14 -10.02
N MET A 61 11.54 6.97 -9.37
CA MET A 61 10.89 6.66 -8.10
C MET A 61 11.61 7.28 -6.89
N PHE A 62 12.94 7.34 -6.96
CA PHE A 62 13.80 7.69 -5.83
C PHE A 62 14.78 8.81 -6.21
N ALA A 63 14.26 9.88 -6.74
CA ALA A 63 15.08 11.05 -7.10
C ALA A 63 15.94 11.54 -5.91
N ASN A 64 15.45 11.28 -4.69
CA ASN A 64 16.14 11.63 -3.44
C ASN A 64 17.43 10.84 -3.20
N PHE A 65 17.67 9.69 -3.86
CA PHE A 65 18.97 9.02 -3.80
C PHE A 65 20.14 9.90 -4.22
N GLN A 66 19.84 10.94 -4.99
CA GLN A 66 20.85 11.94 -5.40
C GLN A 66 21.15 12.96 -4.31
N TYR A 67 20.32 13.06 -3.27
CA TYR A 67 20.56 13.93 -2.14
C TYR A 67 21.52 13.25 -1.17
N ASN A 68 22.76 13.74 -1.11
CA ASN A 68 23.66 13.42 -0.01
C ASN A 68 23.25 14.22 1.24
N LYS A 69 23.81 13.87 2.40
CA LYS A 69 23.50 14.56 3.67
C LYS A 69 23.67 16.08 3.58
N GLU A 70 24.74 16.54 2.94
CA GLU A 70 25.02 17.97 2.76
C GLU A 70 23.91 18.68 1.96
N ARG A 71 23.39 18.04 0.90
CA ARG A 71 22.28 18.58 0.13
C ARG A 71 20.97 18.57 0.92
N GLN A 72 20.76 17.56 1.75
CA GLN A 72 19.58 17.50 2.64
C GLN A 72 19.62 18.61 3.68
N GLU A 73 20.77 18.86 4.28
CA GLU A 73 20.96 19.95 5.23
C GLU A 73 20.74 21.30 4.55
N LYS A 74 21.34 21.53 3.39
CA LYS A 74 21.09 22.74 2.59
C LYS A 74 19.63 22.93 2.21
N LEU A 75 18.91 21.85 1.90
CA LEU A 75 17.48 21.93 1.60
C LEU A 75 16.69 22.44 2.82
N LYS A 76 17.07 22.02 4.04
CA LYS A 76 16.41 22.43 5.29
C LYS A 76 16.67 23.91 5.65
N GLU A 77 17.72 24.53 5.11
CA GLU A 77 18.03 25.97 5.32
C GLU A 77 17.05 26.88 4.55
N PHE A 78 16.41 26.39 3.50
CA PHE A 78 15.44 27.16 2.74
C PHE A 78 14.08 27.23 3.46
N ASN A 79 13.30 28.27 3.17
CA ASN A 79 11.92 28.34 3.63
C ASN A 79 11.08 27.23 2.98
N LEU A 80 9.93 26.88 3.60
CA LEU A 80 9.11 25.73 3.18
C LEU A 80 8.58 25.84 1.74
N ASP A 81 8.29 27.06 1.27
CA ASP A 81 7.78 27.24 -0.10
C ASP A 81 8.90 27.00 -1.13
N MET A 82 10.13 27.37 -0.81
CA MET A 82 11.30 27.11 -1.64
C MET A 82 11.66 25.61 -1.64
N GLN A 83 11.64 24.97 -0.46
CA GLN A 83 11.78 23.51 -0.35
C GLN A 83 10.74 22.77 -1.22
N ALA A 84 9.48 23.17 -1.11
CA ALA A 84 8.40 22.59 -1.91
C ALA A 84 8.62 22.76 -3.41
N SER A 85 9.04 23.92 -3.83
CA SER A 85 9.34 24.21 -5.25
C SER A 85 10.49 23.35 -5.78
N MET A 86 11.53 23.12 -4.98
CA MET A 86 12.65 22.23 -5.34
C MET A 86 12.22 20.78 -5.41
N LEU A 87 11.45 20.30 -4.41
CA LEU A 87 10.94 18.93 -4.37
C LEU A 87 9.92 18.67 -5.47
N ALA A 88 9.12 19.65 -5.86
CA ALA A 88 8.16 19.52 -6.96
C ALA A 88 8.83 19.34 -8.35
N GLN A 89 10.14 19.49 -8.45
CA GLN A 89 10.88 19.16 -9.67
C GLN A 89 11.13 17.66 -9.81
N ASN A 90 11.12 16.91 -8.70
CA ASN A 90 11.25 15.45 -8.71
C ASN A 90 10.00 14.80 -9.31
N ASP A 91 10.20 13.67 -10.00
CA ASP A 91 9.08 12.88 -10.55
C ASP A 91 8.27 12.17 -9.46
N CYS A 92 8.92 11.82 -8.37
CA CYS A 92 8.29 11.22 -7.20
C CYS A 92 8.89 11.75 -5.90
N ASN A 93 8.05 11.96 -4.88
CA ASN A 93 8.47 12.29 -3.53
C ASN A 93 7.78 11.36 -2.54
N VAL A 94 8.51 10.93 -1.51
CA VAL A 94 8.01 10.07 -0.45
C VAL A 94 8.08 10.80 0.88
N PHE A 95 6.97 10.75 1.62
CA PHE A 95 6.86 11.32 2.97
C PHE A 95 6.48 10.21 3.94
N GLU A 96 6.87 10.38 5.19
CA GLU A 96 6.39 9.59 6.32
C GLU A 96 5.40 10.44 7.12
N TYR A 97 4.32 9.82 7.58
CA TYR A 97 3.31 10.48 8.39
C TYR A 97 3.26 9.82 9.76
N GLU A 98 3.56 10.60 10.79
CA GLU A 98 3.61 10.15 12.18
C GLU A 98 2.25 10.35 12.85
N LEU A 99 1.71 9.28 13.43
CA LEU A 99 0.50 9.30 14.24
C LEU A 99 0.79 9.31 15.74
N GLY A 100 2.07 9.22 16.13
CA GLY A 100 2.53 9.00 17.49
C GLY A 100 3.10 7.59 17.70
N GLU A 101 3.61 7.33 18.89
CA GLU A 101 4.13 6.01 19.26
C GLU A 101 2.99 5.03 19.56
N ASN A 102 3.17 3.76 19.21
CA ASN A 102 2.25 2.65 19.55
C ASN A 102 0.79 2.84 19.13
N VAL A 103 0.58 3.23 17.87
CA VAL A 103 -0.77 3.40 17.30
C VAL A 103 -1.45 2.05 17.17
N GLN A 104 -2.51 1.86 17.92
CA GLN A 104 -3.33 0.66 17.92
C GLN A 104 -4.74 0.96 17.45
N GLY A 105 -5.40 -0.04 16.90
CA GLY A 105 -6.80 0.05 16.50
C GLY A 105 -7.54 -1.26 16.69
N LYS A 106 -8.86 -1.17 16.56
CA LYS A 106 -9.77 -2.30 16.64
C LYS A 106 -10.76 -2.24 15.49
N THR A 107 -11.05 -3.38 14.86
CA THR A 107 -11.93 -3.41 13.69
C THR A 107 -13.42 -3.31 14.01
N ASP A 108 -13.86 -3.81 15.17
CA ASP A 108 -15.26 -3.82 15.61
C ASP A 108 -15.37 -3.59 17.12
N ALA A 109 -16.56 -3.18 17.59
CA ALA A 109 -16.80 -2.90 19.00
C ALA A 109 -16.81 -4.17 19.89
N GLU A 110 -17.40 -5.27 19.42
CA GLU A 110 -17.59 -6.48 20.25
C GLU A 110 -16.50 -7.54 20.07
N ASN A 111 -16.30 -8.03 18.85
CA ASN A 111 -15.35 -9.11 18.54
C ASN A 111 -14.27 -8.64 17.56
N GLY A 112 -13.81 -7.40 17.73
CA GLY A 112 -12.86 -6.82 16.79
C GLY A 112 -11.44 -7.33 16.96
N ILE A 113 -10.72 -7.35 15.85
CA ILE A 113 -9.31 -7.71 15.80
C ILE A 113 -8.50 -6.48 16.16
N PHE A 114 -7.64 -6.60 17.17
CA PHE A 114 -6.67 -5.55 17.52
C PHE A 114 -5.49 -5.61 16.56
N PHE A 115 -5.11 -4.45 16.08
CA PHE A 115 -3.99 -4.27 15.16
C PHE A 115 -3.15 -3.06 15.55
N LYS A 116 -1.91 -3.05 15.07
CA LYS A 116 -0.98 -1.93 15.21
C LYS A 116 -0.71 -1.30 13.86
N ILE A 117 -0.65 0.03 13.80
CA ILE A 117 -0.11 0.76 12.66
C ILE A 117 1.37 0.97 12.92
N GLN A 118 2.21 0.37 12.07
CA GLN A 118 3.66 0.44 12.19
C GLN A 118 4.25 1.64 11.46
N LYS A 119 3.63 2.01 10.32
CA LYS A 119 4.16 3.03 9.42
C LYS A 119 3.05 3.56 8.51
N ILE A 120 3.11 4.85 8.20
CA ILE A 120 2.32 5.46 7.12
C ILE A 120 3.28 6.18 6.19
N GLU A 121 3.26 5.82 4.91
CA GLU A 121 4.00 6.51 3.86
C GLU A 121 3.04 7.18 2.89
N ILE A 122 3.45 8.35 2.39
CA ILE A 122 2.73 9.10 1.35
C ILE A 122 3.66 9.18 0.15
N ILE A 123 3.27 8.56 -0.95
CA ILE A 123 4.06 8.50 -2.18
C ILE A 123 3.36 9.39 -3.21
N CYS A 124 4.02 10.47 -3.63
CA CYS A 124 3.45 11.50 -4.49
C CYS A 124 4.17 11.57 -5.83
N PHE A 125 3.49 11.23 -6.91
CA PHE A 125 4.01 11.40 -8.26
C PHE A 125 3.62 12.77 -8.83
N LYS A 126 4.54 13.40 -9.55
CA LYS A 126 4.38 14.73 -10.14
C LYS A 126 3.18 14.84 -11.09
N ALA A 127 2.78 13.74 -11.73
CA ALA A 127 1.56 13.65 -12.52
C ALA A 127 0.26 13.83 -11.71
N GLY A 128 0.36 14.12 -10.41
CA GLY A 128 -0.77 14.34 -9.51
C GLY A 128 -1.43 13.07 -9.00
N ILE A 129 -0.79 11.93 -9.14
CA ILE A 129 -1.25 10.65 -8.58
C ILE A 129 -0.45 10.35 -7.32
N CYS A 130 -1.15 10.12 -6.22
CA CYS A 130 -0.54 9.90 -4.93
C CYS A 130 -1.11 8.64 -4.26
N PHE A 131 -0.35 8.08 -3.32
CA PHE A 131 -0.72 6.90 -2.55
C PHE A 131 -0.46 7.13 -1.06
N ILE A 132 -1.40 6.72 -0.20
CA ILE A 132 -1.18 6.55 1.22
C ILE A 132 -1.00 5.06 1.46
N CYS A 133 0.14 4.67 2.04
CA CYS A 133 0.49 3.28 2.33
C CYS A 133 0.54 3.11 3.85
N ILE A 134 -0.40 2.36 4.42
CA ILE A 134 -0.53 2.13 5.86
C ILE A 134 -0.08 0.70 6.15
N LYS A 135 1.05 0.53 6.85
CA LYS A 135 1.55 -0.77 7.31
C LYS A 135 0.92 -1.14 8.63
N THR A 136 0.32 -2.32 8.68
CA THR A 136 -0.33 -2.86 9.88
C THR A 136 0.15 -4.27 10.18
N ASN A 137 0.03 -4.67 11.44
CA ASN A 137 0.10 -6.06 11.87
C ASN A 137 -0.95 -6.35 12.94
N ILE A 138 -1.34 -7.62 13.08
CA ILE A 138 -2.24 -8.10 14.12
C ILE A 138 -1.36 -8.58 15.27
N GLU A 139 -1.53 -8.01 16.47
CA GLU A 139 -0.78 -8.42 17.66
C GLU A 139 -1.58 -9.39 18.55
N SER A 140 -2.91 -9.32 18.49
CA SER A 140 -3.81 -10.08 19.36
C SER A 140 -4.01 -11.54 18.95
N SER A 141 -3.57 -11.91 17.75
CA SER A 141 -3.78 -13.26 17.22
C SER A 141 -2.69 -13.66 16.23
N ASN A 142 -2.37 -14.95 16.22
CA ASN A 142 -1.51 -15.56 15.21
C ASN A 142 -2.28 -16.45 14.23
N LYS A 143 -3.62 -16.36 14.18
CA LYS A 143 -4.45 -17.17 13.29
C LYS A 143 -4.51 -16.57 11.89
N PHE A 144 -4.39 -17.41 10.87
CA PHE A 144 -4.50 -16.95 9.47
C PHE A 144 -5.91 -16.46 9.12
N GLU A 145 -6.94 -17.07 9.69
CA GLU A 145 -8.32 -16.61 9.52
C GLU A 145 -8.55 -15.17 9.98
N ASP A 146 -7.86 -14.75 11.04
CA ASP A 146 -7.93 -13.38 11.54
C ASP A 146 -7.27 -12.39 10.57
N VAL A 147 -6.21 -12.80 9.85
CA VAL A 147 -5.63 -11.99 8.77
C VAL A 147 -6.61 -11.83 7.62
N LEU A 148 -7.31 -12.91 7.22
CA LEU A 148 -8.35 -12.84 6.18
C LEU A 148 -9.45 -11.87 6.56
N ASN A 149 -9.99 -12.02 7.78
CA ASN A 149 -11.07 -11.18 8.30
C ASN A 149 -10.64 -9.73 8.48
N PHE A 150 -9.43 -9.51 8.99
CA PHE A 150 -8.85 -8.18 9.16
C PHE A 150 -8.69 -7.47 7.81
N ASN A 151 -8.05 -8.13 6.83
CA ASN A 151 -7.85 -7.55 5.50
C ASN A 151 -9.18 -7.21 4.82
N TYR A 152 -10.18 -8.08 4.95
CA TYR A 152 -11.52 -7.85 4.41
C TYR A 152 -12.20 -6.64 5.03
N LYS A 153 -12.14 -6.49 6.34
CA LYS A 153 -12.77 -5.39 7.08
C LYS A 153 -12.03 -4.07 6.92
N PHE A 154 -10.71 -4.08 7.10
CA PHE A 154 -9.91 -2.85 7.06
C PHE A 154 -9.87 -2.19 5.67
N ARG A 155 -10.02 -2.95 4.60
CA ARG A 155 -9.96 -2.37 3.25
C ARG A 155 -11.08 -1.37 2.94
N ASP A 156 -12.21 -1.45 3.61
CA ASP A 156 -13.35 -0.58 3.35
C ASP A 156 -13.25 0.72 4.19
N ILE A 157 -13.13 1.86 3.51
CA ILE A 157 -12.87 3.16 4.14
C ILE A 157 -14.17 3.86 4.52
N ASN A 158 -15.24 3.63 3.77
CA ASN A 158 -16.49 4.37 3.91
C ASN A 158 -17.70 3.45 3.84
N SER A 159 -18.45 3.38 4.94
CA SER A 159 -19.67 2.57 5.04
C SER A 159 -20.86 3.15 4.25
N ASP A 160 -20.81 4.42 3.87
CA ASP A 160 -21.95 5.14 3.26
C ASP A 160 -22.37 4.62 1.88
N LEU A 161 -21.51 3.88 1.20
CA LEU A 161 -21.80 3.33 -0.13
C LEU A 161 -22.38 1.91 -0.13
N THR A 162 -22.35 1.21 0.99
CA THR A 162 -22.74 -0.20 1.02
C THR A 162 -24.12 -0.46 1.61
N ASN A 163 -24.82 0.53 2.18
CA ASN A 163 -26.07 0.37 2.94
C ASN A 163 -26.01 -0.72 4.03
N LEU A 164 -24.83 -1.24 4.31
CA LEU A 164 -24.57 -2.26 5.32
C LEU A 164 -24.15 -1.53 6.60
N LYS A 165 -25.08 -1.39 7.53
CA LYS A 165 -24.85 -0.81 8.87
C LYS A 165 -23.77 -1.53 9.70
N GLU A 166 -23.15 -2.59 9.15
CA GLU A 166 -22.19 -3.43 9.86
C GLU A 166 -20.73 -2.97 9.77
N TYR A 167 -20.44 -2.04 8.88
CA TYR A 167 -19.05 -1.54 8.73
C TYR A 167 -18.90 -0.19 9.43
N GLU A 168 -18.87 -0.23 10.75
CA GLU A 168 -18.39 0.94 11.48
C GLU A 168 -16.95 1.23 11.10
N ASN A 169 -16.67 2.49 10.86
CA ASN A 169 -15.36 3.01 10.53
C ASN A 169 -14.29 2.47 11.49
N ILE A 170 -13.16 2.05 10.95
CA ILE A 170 -12.04 1.55 11.71
C ILE A 170 -11.54 2.66 12.63
N LYS A 171 -11.59 2.39 13.93
CA LYS A 171 -11.18 3.31 14.97
C LYS A 171 -9.71 3.07 15.32
N ILE A 172 -8.94 4.16 15.32
CA ILE A 172 -7.54 4.16 15.72
C ILE A 172 -7.40 4.96 17.00
N GLN A 173 -6.79 4.38 17.99
CA GLN A 173 -6.40 5.05 19.22
C GLN A 173 -4.90 5.25 19.21
N THR A 174 -4.45 6.48 19.44
CA THR A 174 -3.03 6.80 19.61
C THR A 174 -2.80 7.26 21.04
N ASN A 175 -1.60 7.02 21.58
CA ASN A 175 -1.26 7.46 22.95
C ASN A 175 -1.30 8.99 23.09
N ASP A 176 -1.12 9.73 21.99
CA ASP A 176 -1.12 11.20 21.96
C ASP A 176 -2.50 11.80 21.71
N LEU A 177 -3.52 10.97 21.45
CA LEU A 177 -4.89 11.41 21.20
C LEU A 177 -5.79 10.90 22.32
N GLU A 178 -6.30 11.80 23.11
CA GLU A 178 -7.40 11.52 24.03
C GLU A 178 -8.64 10.99 23.29
N ASP A 179 -8.72 11.24 21.96
CA ASP A 179 -9.82 10.88 21.10
C ASP A 179 -9.47 9.73 20.12
N VAL A 180 -10.43 8.85 19.91
CA VAL A 180 -10.39 7.80 18.89
C VAL A 180 -10.61 8.44 17.53
N LYS A 181 -9.60 8.40 16.65
CA LYS A 181 -9.74 8.85 15.26
C LYS A 181 -10.14 7.73 14.33
N MET A 182 -10.96 8.07 13.34
CA MET A 182 -11.27 7.16 12.23
C MET A 182 -10.18 7.20 11.18
N ILE A 183 -9.90 6.06 10.54
CA ILE A 183 -8.91 6.00 9.46
C ILE A 183 -9.27 6.96 8.31
N SER A 184 -10.55 7.18 8.06
CA SER A 184 -11.04 8.15 7.08
C SER A 184 -10.65 9.59 7.40
N GLU A 185 -10.54 9.94 8.68
CA GLU A 185 -10.09 11.27 9.12
C GLU A 185 -8.59 11.46 8.87
N VAL A 186 -7.78 10.43 9.14
CA VAL A 186 -6.35 10.43 8.83
C VAL A 186 -6.13 10.61 7.32
N ILE A 187 -6.87 9.87 6.49
CA ILE A 187 -6.82 10.02 5.04
C ILE A 187 -7.20 11.45 4.62
N ARG A 188 -8.24 12.03 5.22
CA ARG A 188 -8.68 13.40 4.94
C ARG A 188 -7.62 14.43 5.33
N ASP A 189 -6.99 14.25 6.48
CA ASP A 189 -5.90 15.13 6.94
C ASP A 189 -4.72 15.14 5.97
N ILE A 190 -4.39 13.99 5.40
CA ILE A 190 -3.31 13.83 4.42
C ILE A 190 -3.72 14.37 3.05
N THR A 191 -4.88 13.94 2.54
CA THR A 191 -5.28 14.23 1.14
C THR A 191 -5.78 15.65 0.94
N GLY A 192 -6.44 16.24 1.97
CA GLY A 192 -7.12 17.53 1.84
C GLY A 192 -8.38 17.47 0.98
N THR A 193 -8.82 18.64 0.48
CA THR A 193 -10.10 18.81 -0.20
C THR A 193 -10.05 18.66 -1.73
N ASP A 194 -8.87 18.67 -2.33
CA ASP A 194 -8.71 18.71 -3.81
C ASP A 194 -8.70 17.33 -4.49
N ILE A 195 -9.38 16.33 -3.93
CA ILE A 195 -9.41 14.97 -4.48
C ILE A 195 -10.30 14.92 -5.72
N LYS A 196 -9.73 14.55 -6.85
CA LYS A 196 -10.50 14.25 -8.07
C LYS A 196 -10.98 12.79 -8.04
N LYS A 197 -12.21 12.59 -7.58
CA LYS A 197 -12.82 11.26 -7.43
C LYS A 197 -13.10 10.56 -8.76
N ASP A 198 -13.40 11.32 -9.81
CA ASP A 198 -13.92 10.80 -11.09
C ASP A 198 -12.91 9.97 -11.90
N LEU A 199 -11.61 10.08 -11.58
CA LEU A 199 -10.55 9.37 -12.31
C LEU A 199 -10.22 7.99 -11.74
N LEU A 200 -10.70 7.66 -10.53
CA LEU A 200 -10.25 6.48 -9.80
C LEU A 200 -11.25 5.35 -9.86
N ASP A 201 -12.19 5.19 -10.60
CA ASP A 201 -13.10 4.05 -10.63
C ASP A 201 -13.88 3.77 -9.30
N ILE A 202 -14.82 2.82 -9.36
CA ILE A 202 -15.81 2.46 -8.33
C ILE A 202 -15.18 2.09 -6.96
N ASN A 203 -13.89 1.71 -6.94
CA ASN A 203 -13.20 1.28 -5.72
C ASN A 203 -12.51 2.42 -4.93
N ILE A 204 -12.92 3.64 -5.16
CA ILE A 204 -12.35 4.84 -4.50
C ILE A 204 -12.46 4.82 -2.97
N ASN A 205 -13.38 4.02 -2.43
CA ASN A 205 -13.60 3.88 -1.00
C ASN A 205 -12.96 2.62 -0.42
N ARG A 206 -12.07 1.99 -1.16
CA ARG A 206 -11.37 0.78 -0.75
C ARG A 206 -9.88 0.93 -0.89
N PHE A 207 -9.16 0.35 0.06
CA PHE A 207 -7.73 0.14 -0.09
C PHE A 207 -7.44 -1.00 -1.06
N PHE A 208 -6.33 -0.88 -1.78
CA PHE A 208 -5.62 -2.06 -2.27
C PHE A 208 -4.86 -2.69 -1.12
N THR A 209 -4.86 -4.01 -1.05
CA THR A 209 -4.09 -4.74 -0.03
C THR A 209 -2.77 -5.23 -0.61
N TYR A 210 -1.73 -5.17 0.19
CA TYR A 210 -0.44 -5.74 -0.11
C TYR A 210 0.04 -6.50 1.12
N SER A 211 -0.14 -7.82 1.11
CA SER A 211 -0.08 -8.63 2.33
C SER A 211 0.99 -9.69 2.28
N TYR A 212 1.69 -9.86 3.38
CA TYR A 212 2.66 -10.91 3.60
C TYR A 212 2.24 -11.79 4.77
N VAL A 213 2.25 -13.12 4.57
CA VAL A 213 2.03 -14.11 5.63
C VAL A 213 3.03 -15.26 5.47
N CYS A 214 3.70 -15.61 6.56
CA CYS A 214 4.45 -16.84 6.70
C CYS A 214 3.71 -17.75 7.68
N LEU A 215 3.25 -18.92 7.21
CA LEU A 215 2.61 -19.93 8.05
C LEU A 215 3.64 -20.72 8.85
N GLU A 216 3.22 -21.30 9.96
CA GLU A 216 4.04 -22.29 10.67
C GLU A 216 4.36 -23.48 9.76
N GLN A 217 5.56 -24.07 9.93
CA GLN A 217 6.07 -25.14 9.05
C GLN A 217 5.24 -26.41 9.01
N GLU A 218 4.41 -26.66 10.02
CA GLU A 218 3.57 -27.86 10.13
C GLU A 218 2.46 -27.92 9.08
N TYR A 219 2.09 -26.78 8.48
CA TYR A 219 1.00 -26.71 7.51
C TYR A 219 1.44 -26.90 6.06
N TRP A 220 2.69 -26.56 5.76
CA TRP A 220 3.26 -26.66 4.42
C TRP A 220 4.76 -26.95 4.50
N ASN A 221 5.10 -28.20 4.17
CA ASN A 221 6.46 -28.76 4.27
C ASN A 221 6.62 -29.90 3.26
N GLU A 222 7.72 -30.66 3.35
CA GLU A 222 7.99 -31.79 2.48
C GLU A 222 6.92 -32.92 2.55
N GLN A 223 6.21 -33.04 3.68
CA GLN A 223 5.19 -34.07 3.90
C GLN A 223 3.77 -33.59 3.59
N ARG A 224 3.56 -32.27 3.56
CA ARG A 224 2.26 -31.62 3.33
C ARG A 224 2.39 -30.60 2.21
N ASP A 225 1.81 -30.91 1.07
CA ASP A 225 1.80 -30.05 -0.08
C ASP A 225 0.86 -28.84 0.07
N PHE A 226 0.86 -27.98 -0.92
CA PHE A 226 0.07 -26.75 -0.93
C PHE A 226 -1.43 -26.97 -1.18
N SER A 227 -1.86 -28.14 -1.65
CA SER A 227 -3.24 -28.41 -2.09
C SER A 227 -4.28 -28.14 -0.98
N ASN A 228 -3.92 -28.44 0.27
CA ASN A 228 -4.79 -28.19 1.42
C ASN A 228 -4.95 -26.71 1.78
N LEU A 229 -4.07 -25.84 1.29
CA LEU A 229 -4.06 -24.41 1.53
C LEU A 229 -4.64 -23.60 0.36
N GLU A 230 -4.90 -24.23 -0.76
CA GLU A 230 -5.28 -23.56 -2.02
C GLU A 230 -6.53 -22.69 -1.85
N ASN A 231 -7.56 -23.19 -1.20
CA ASN A 231 -8.80 -22.45 -0.96
C ASN A 231 -8.58 -21.23 -0.06
N ASP A 232 -7.80 -21.36 1.01
CA ASP A 232 -7.51 -20.26 1.92
C ASP A 232 -6.57 -19.22 1.29
N PHE A 233 -5.64 -19.69 0.45
CA PHE A 233 -4.81 -18.80 -0.35
C PHE A 233 -5.65 -18.01 -1.37
N LEU A 234 -6.65 -18.61 -2.00
CA LEU A 234 -7.56 -17.93 -2.90
C LEU A 234 -8.40 -16.86 -2.20
N LYS A 235 -8.87 -17.14 -0.97
CA LYS A 235 -9.51 -16.13 -0.14
C LYS A 235 -8.55 -14.98 0.16
N PHE A 236 -7.30 -15.29 0.50
CA PHE A 236 -6.28 -14.30 0.79
C PHE A 236 -5.99 -13.37 -0.40
N VAL A 237 -5.82 -13.95 -1.60
CA VAL A 237 -5.57 -13.20 -2.85
C VAL A 237 -6.75 -12.29 -3.21
N ASN A 238 -7.98 -12.76 -3.00
CA ASN A 238 -9.19 -11.99 -3.32
C ASN A 238 -9.69 -11.09 -2.18
N VAL A 239 -8.97 -11.06 -1.06
CA VAL A 239 -9.34 -10.30 0.13
C VAL A 239 -10.77 -10.65 0.57
N LEU A 240 -11.04 -11.93 0.74
CA LEU A 240 -12.31 -12.48 1.20
C LEU A 240 -12.22 -12.90 2.67
N PRO A 241 -13.32 -12.84 3.43
CA PRO A 241 -13.33 -13.25 4.83
C PRO A 241 -13.21 -14.78 4.95
N SER A 242 -12.78 -15.25 6.13
CA SER A 242 -12.56 -16.69 6.38
C SER A 242 -13.81 -17.53 6.18
N ASN A 243 -15.00 -17.01 6.52
CA ASN A 243 -16.30 -17.67 6.40
C ASN A 243 -16.91 -17.62 4.98
N TYR A 244 -16.16 -17.14 3.99
CA TYR A 244 -16.65 -17.14 2.60
C TYR A 244 -16.76 -18.56 2.07
N ASN A 245 -17.98 -19.00 1.79
CA ASN A 245 -18.33 -20.40 1.51
C ASN A 245 -18.44 -20.74 0.02
N SER A 246 -18.08 -19.86 -0.92
CA SER A 246 -18.11 -20.25 -2.32
C SER A 246 -16.93 -21.17 -2.66
N VAL A 247 -17.23 -22.25 -3.33
CA VAL A 247 -16.22 -23.09 -3.95
C VAL A 247 -15.73 -22.39 -5.21
N PHE A 248 -14.45 -22.10 -5.26
CA PHE A 248 -13.86 -21.54 -6.47
C PHE A 248 -13.85 -22.62 -7.56
N ASP A 249 -14.36 -22.31 -8.74
CA ASP A 249 -14.26 -23.19 -9.89
C ASP A 249 -12.76 -23.33 -10.28
N LYS A 250 -12.29 -24.59 -10.30
CA LYS A 250 -10.89 -24.91 -10.61
C LYS A 250 -10.47 -24.37 -11.98
N LYS A 251 -11.36 -24.39 -12.96
CA LYS A 251 -11.13 -23.83 -14.29
C LYS A 251 -10.99 -22.30 -14.28
N HIS A 252 -11.75 -21.62 -13.40
CA HIS A 252 -11.64 -20.18 -13.19
C HIS A 252 -10.33 -19.80 -12.51
N ILE A 253 -9.88 -20.63 -11.57
CA ILE A 253 -8.58 -20.49 -10.89
C ILE A 253 -7.45 -20.57 -11.91
N ASP A 254 -7.42 -21.61 -12.73
CA ASP A 254 -6.36 -21.87 -13.70
C ASP A 254 -6.27 -20.80 -14.79
N THR A 255 -7.38 -20.13 -15.14
CA THR A 255 -7.42 -19.13 -16.22
C THR A 255 -7.26 -17.68 -15.74
N ASN A 256 -7.67 -17.35 -14.51
CA ASN A 256 -7.75 -15.97 -14.04
C ASN A 256 -6.80 -15.65 -12.88
N PHE A 257 -6.13 -16.67 -12.34
CA PHE A 257 -5.18 -16.49 -11.26
C PHE A 257 -3.74 -16.52 -11.75
N ASN A 258 -3.09 -15.37 -11.65
CA ASN A 258 -1.66 -15.29 -11.80
C ASN A 258 -1.00 -15.66 -10.47
N VAL A 259 -0.78 -16.96 -10.26
CA VAL A 259 0.03 -17.45 -9.15
C VAL A 259 1.44 -17.67 -9.66
N PHE A 260 2.38 -16.84 -9.18
CA PHE A 260 3.78 -16.99 -9.50
C PHE A 260 4.49 -17.69 -8.34
N SER A 261 5.08 -18.84 -8.62
CA SER A 261 5.87 -19.57 -7.65
C SER A 261 7.16 -20.08 -8.32
N LYS A 262 8.26 -19.41 -8.00
CA LYS A 262 9.59 -19.90 -8.37
C LYS A 262 10.10 -20.94 -7.36
N TRP A 263 9.70 -20.78 -6.10
CA TRP A 263 10.21 -21.55 -4.97
C TRP A 263 9.10 -22.42 -4.38
N GLY A 264 9.45 -23.62 -3.89
CA GLY A 264 8.48 -24.61 -3.44
C GLY A 264 7.57 -24.14 -2.28
N TYR A 265 8.09 -23.27 -1.42
CA TYR A 265 7.42 -22.84 -0.19
C TYR A 265 7.02 -21.36 -0.21
N ILE A 266 6.84 -20.79 -1.39
CA ILE A 266 6.42 -19.40 -1.59
C ILE A 266 5.38 -19.36 -2.69
N LYS A 267 4.26 -18.69 -2.45
CA LYS A 267 3.20 -18.41 -3.43
C LYS A 267 2.88 -16.93 -3.47
N ASN A 268 3.02 -16.33 -4.65
CA ASN A 268 2.56 -14.98 -4.92
C ASN A 268 1.22 -15.02 -5.64
N GLY A 269 0.28 -14.23 -5.19
CA GLY A 269 -1.02 -14.07 -5.80
C GLY A 269 -1.34 -12.60 -6.11
N PHE A 270 -1.93 -12.37 -7.28
CA PHE A 270 -2.36 -11.04 -7.70
C PHE A 270 -3.83 -11.06 -8.07
N SER A 271 -4.56 -10.05 -7.62
CA SER A 271 -5.95 -9.82 -7.97
C SER A 271 -6.20 -8.35 -8.29
N LYS A 272 -7.43 -8.03 -8.68
CA LYS A 272 -7.83 -6.62 -8.85
C LYS A 272 -7.82 -5.82 -7.53
N PHE A 273 -7.75 -6.51 -6.39
CA PHE A 273 -7.81 -5.91 -5.06
C PHE A 273 -6.44 -5.74 -4.40
N GLY A 274 -5.43 -6.50 -4.87
CA GLY A 274 -4.13 -6.43 -4.24
C GLY A 274 -3.12 -7.45 -4.72
N SER A 275 -2.03 -7.51 -3.98
CA SER A 275 -0.96 -8.49 -4.10
C SER A 275 -0.75 -9.17 -2.76
N THR A 276 -0.55 -10.47 -2.77
CA THR A 276 -0.31 -11.27 -1.56
C THR A 276 0.86 -12.22 -1.75
N LEU A 277 1.60 -12.43 -0.68
CA LEU A 277 2.62 -13.47 -0.62
C LEU A 277 2.35 -14.36 0.58
N LEU A 278 2.17 -15.66 0.32
CA LEU A 278 2.06 -16.69 1.33
C LEU A 278 3.31 -17.57 1.27
N SER A 279 3.93 -17.80 2.42
CA SER A 279 5.13 -18.63 2.55
C SER A 279 5.02 -19.61 3.71
N SER A 280 5.89 -20.62 3.71
CA SER A 280 6.02 -21.58 4.81
C SER A 280 7.20 -21.24 5.70
N GLY A 281 7.06 -21.45 7.00
CA GLY A 281 8.10 -21.34 8.01
C GLY A 281 9.15 -22.47 7.97
N THR A 282 9.08 -23.36 6.98
CA THR A 282 10.06 -24.43 6.75
C THR A 282 11.45 -23.85 6.47
N ASP A 283 11.53 -22.72 5.76
CA ASP A 283 12.77 -21.99 5.54
C ASP A 283 12.82 -20.71 6.40
N THR A 284 13.92 -20.53 7.14
CA THR A 284 14.15 -19.34 7.97
C THR A 284 14.16 -18.04 7.15
N TYR A 285 14.62 -18.10 5.91
CA TYR A 285 14.58 -16.97 4.97
C TYR A 285 13.17 -16.38 4.82
N ASN A 286 12.14 -17.23 4.84
CA ASN A 286 10.75 -16.87 4.63
C ASN A 286 10.13 -16.02 5.75
N TYR A 287 10.73 -15.94 6.93
CA TYR A 287 10.24 -15.09 8.02
C TYR A 287 11.28 -14.11 8.56
N THR A 288 12.49 -14.12 8.00
CA THR A 288 13.56 -13.19 8.40
C THR A 288 13.94 -12.20 7.31
N LYS A 289 14.24 -12.66 6.09
CA LYS A 289 14.72 -11.83 4.99
C LYS A 289 13.63 -11.50 3.96
N LEU A 290 12.86 -12.50 3.55
CA LEU A 290 11.84 -12.32 2.50
C LEU A 290 10.79 -11.26 2.84
N PRO A 291 10.29 -11.14 4.10
CA PRO A 291 9.38 -10.05 4.47
C PRO A 291 9.96 -8.67 4.19
N TYR A 292 11.23 -8.48 4.51
CA TYR A 292 11.95 -7.23 4.28
C TYR A 292 12.12 -6.91 2.80
N ILE A 293 12.50 -7.91 1.98
CA ILE A 293 12.59 -7.78 0.52
C ILE A 293 11.22 -7.45 -0.08
N TYR A 294 10.18 -8.17 0.35
CA TYR A 294 8.81 -7.94 -0.12
C TYR A 294 8.34 -6.53 0.22
N GLU A 295 8.69 -6.01 1.39
CA GLU A 295 8.36 -4.66 1.82
C GLU A 295 9.14 -3.56 1.06
N ASN A 296 10.44 -3.74 0.85
CA ASN A 296 11.30 -2.66 0.37
C ASN A 296 11.47 -2.66 -1.16
N GLU A 297 11.43 -3.81 -1.81
CA GLU A 297 11.63 -3.93 -3.24
C GLU A 297 10.30 -4.08 -3.98
N TYR A 298 9.53 -5.11 -3.61
CA TYR A 298 8.32 -5.46 -4.35
C TYR A 298 7.15 -4.51 -4.08
N LEU A 299 7.06 -3.90 -2.90
CA LEU A 299 6.04 -2.89 -2.60
C LEU A 299 6.18 -1.70 -3.55
N TYR A 300 7.38 -1.14 -3.70
CA TYR A 300 7.57 0.00 -4.60
C TYR A 300 7.35 -0.37 -6.06
N THR A 301 7.70 -1.58 -6.45
CA THR A 301 7.34 -2.11 -7.78
C THR A 301 5.83 -2.17 -7.96
N TYR A 302 5.10 -2.67 -6.97
CA TYR A 302 3.64 -2.73 -7.00
C TYR A 302 2.99 -1.34 -7.04
N ILE A 303 3.48 -0.39 -6.24
CA ILE A 303 3.04 1.01 -6.28
C ILE A 303 3.25 1.62 -7.67
N PHE A 304 4.39 1.34 -8.28
CA PHE A 304 4.66 1.84 -9.63
C PHE A 304 3.71 1.25 -10.67
N VAL A 305 3.39 -0.02 -10.60
CA VAL A 305 2.38 -0.66 -11.47
C VAL A 305 0.99 -0.05 -11.26
N LEU A 306 0.59 0.22 -10.00
CA LEU A 306 -0.66 0.92 -9.71
C LEU A 306 -0.65 2.34 -10.26
N TYR A 307 0.47 3.06 -10.12
CA TYR A 307 0.65 4.39 -10.71
C TYR A 307 0.45 4.36 -12.22
N GLN A 308 1.12 3.42 -12.92
CA GLN A 308 0.96 3.26 -14.37
C GLN A 308 -0.49 2.99 -14.76
N LYS A 309 -1.16 2.08 -14.07
CA LYS A 309 -2.59 1.76 -14.29
C LYS A 309 -3.47 3.01 -14.18
N ILE A 310 -3.30 3.80 -13.13
CA ILE A 310 -4.11 5.00 -12.87
C ILE A 310 -3.75 6.10 -13.89
N TYR A 311 -2.48 6.25 -14.21
CA TYR A 311 -2.02 7.24 -15.19
C TYR A 311 -2.58 6.96 -16.59
N LEU A 312 -2.55 5.70 -17.02
CA LEU A 312 -3.17 5.29 -18.31
C LEU A 312 -4.69 5.56 -18.33
N LYS A 313 -5.39 5.32 -17.23
CA LYS A 313 -6.81 5.69 -17.10
C LYS A 313 -7.02 7.21 -17.21
N LYS A 314 -6.19 7.99 -16.54
CA LYS A 314 -6.22 9.46 -16.63
C LYS A 314 -6.02 9.93 -18.07
N LEU A 315 -5.02 9.41 -18.77
CA LEU A 315 -4.76 9.72 -20.18
C LEU A 315 -5.95 9.32 -21.07
N LEU A 316 -6.55 8.16 -20.85
CA LEU A 316 -7.72 7.70 -21.61
C LEU A 316 -8.92 8.64 -21.46
N ILE A 317 -9.17 9.14 -20.26
CA ILE A 317 -10.25 10.11 -19.99
C ILE A 317 -9.95 11.45 -20.66
N GLU A 318 -8.72 11.94 -20.55
CA GLU A 318 -8.28 13.18 -21.20
C GLU A 318 -8.31 13.06 -22.73
N PHE A 319 -8.04 11.86 -23.28
CA PHE A 319 -8.11 11.60 -24.73
C PHE A 319 -9.53 11.64 -25.28
N LYS A 320 -10.54 11.23 -24.50
CA LYS A 320 -11.95 11.33 -24.90
C LYS A 320 -12.41 12.78 -25.11
N ASP A 321 -11.74 13.74 -24.49
CA ASP A 321 -11.93 15.16 -24.77
C ASP A 321 -11.04 15.56 -25.97
N ALA A 322 -11.64 15.64 -27.17
CA ALA A 322 -10.94 15.92 -28.42
C ALA A 322 -10.06 17.20 -28.39
N ARG A 323 -10.38 18.16 -27.50
CA ARG A 323 -9.60 19.40 -27.31
C ARG A 323 -8.20 19.16 -26.76
N ASN A 324 -7.97 18.03 -26.12
CA ASN A 324 -6.72 17.69 -25.46
C ASN A 324 -5.85 16.64 -26.20
N ALA A 325 -6.29 16.16 -27.38
CA ALA A 325 -5.64 15.05 -28.10
C ALA A 325 -4.13 15.26 -28.33
N LYS A 326 -3.72 16.50 -28.69
CA LYS A 326 -2.29 16.82 -28.92
C LYS A 326 -1.45 16.77 -27.65
N LYS A 327 -2.01 17.25 -26.53
CA LYS A 327 -1.36 17.20 -25.20
C LYS A 327 -1.22 15.75 -24.74
N VAL A 328 -2.31 14.99 -24.80
CA VAL A 328 -2.35 13.58 -24.38
C VAL A 328 -1.38 12.72 -25.17
N ARG A 329 -1.26 12.94 -26.49
CA ARG A 329 -0.25 12.24 -27.30
C ARG A 329 1.17 12.53 -26.84
N LYS A 330 1.48 13.79 -26.51
CA LYS A 330 2.79 14.16 -25.95
C LYS A 330 3.04 13.49 -24.60
N ASP A 331 2.06 13.52 -23.70
CA ASP A 331 2.15 12.94 -22.36
C ASP A 331 2.31 11.40 -22.44
N PHE A 332 1.60 10.74 -23.37
CA PHE A 332 1.76 9.32 -23.63
C PHE A 332 3.16 8.96 -24.16
N MET A 333 3.76 9.80 -25.01
CA MET A 333 5.11 9.55 -25.53
C MET A 333 6.21 9.81 -24.49
N ASN A 334 5.92 10.56 -23.43
CA ASN A 334 6.85 10.83 -22.33
C ASN A 334 6.68 9.83 -21.16
N PHE A 335 5.69 8.94 -21.22
CA PHE A 335 5.40 7.87 -20.27
C PHE A 335 6.19 6.61 -20.62
#